data_0350d4c31a7e2bda3b07bd9fc98009d9
#
_entry.id   0350d4c31a7e2bda3b07bd9fc98009d9
#
_cell.length_a   1.000
_cell.length_b   1.000
_cell.length_c   1.000
_cell.angle_alpha   90.00
_cell.angle_beta   90.00
_cell.angle_gamma   90.00
#
_symmetry.space_group_name_H-M   'P 1'
#
loop_
_entity.id
_entity.type
_entity.pdbx_description
1 polymer ?
#
loop_
_entity_poly.entity_id
_entity_poly.type
_entity_poly.pdbx_seq_one_letter_code
_entity_poly.pdbx_strand_id
1 'polypeptide(L)'
;MNNEVEREVKNSKNKFELEGNVANINDIYTNQNGKKILRYDLAQNNNGNTQFVPIVLRGELVNSYGNEIQKGDWVSVKGRISTYQKDVERDGKTYKDKAIDILGFEITDRTNNKVYTSDGQVHELTNKEKKQTEMER
;
A
#
# COMPACT_ATOMS: atom_id res chain seq x y z
N MET A 1 9.15 39.31 21.33
CA MET A 1 8.75 38.66 20.08
C MET A 1 8.89 37.15 20.21
N ASN A 2 7.96 36.45 19.69
CA ASN A 2 7.94 35.03 19.82
C ASN A 2 8.59 34.37 18.58
N ASN A 3 9.75 33.77 18.76
CA ASN A 3 10.49 33.15 17.67
C ASN A 3 9.80 31.90 17.11
N GLU A 4 8.87 31.35 17.87
CA GLU A 4 8.13 30.18 17.40
C GLU A 4 7.25 30.47 16.21
N VAL A 5 6.78 31.70 16.11
CA VAL A 5 5.95 32.14 14.99
C VAL A 5 6.72 32.06 13.67
N GLU A 6 8.05 32.18 13.77
CA GLU A 6 8.90 32.20 12.59
C GLU A 6 9.37 30.82 12.15
N ARG A 7 9.07 29.80 12.93
CA ARG A 7 9.43 28.43 12.56
C ARG A 7 8.53 27.93 11.46
N GLU A 8 9.14 27.55 10.37
CA GLU A 8 8.39 26.85 9.32
C GLU A 8 8.11 25.42 9.76
N VAL A 9 6.86 25.03 9.57
CA VAL A 9 6.49 23.61 9.68
C VAL A 9 6.68 23.00 8.31
N LYS A 10 7.73 22.24 8.13
CA LYS A 10 8.02 21.61 6.85
C LYS A 10 7.33 20.26 6.76
N ASN A 11 6.81 19.95 5.58
CA ASN A 11 6.28 18.61 5.33
C ASN A 11 7.41 17.61 5.31
N SER A 12 7.26 16.57 6.10
CA SER A 12 8.23 15.48 6.15
C SER A 12 8.01 14.52 5.01
N LYS A 13 9.10 13.97 4.50
CA LYS A 13 9.03 12.96 3.46
C LYS A 13 8.55 11.63 4.05
N ASN A 14 7.57 11.02 3.39
CA ASN A 14 7.03 9.74 3.81
C ASN A 14 6.61 8.99 2.55
N LYS A 15 7.50 8.19 2.01
CA LYS A 15 7.30 7.44 0.79
C LYS A 15 7.91 6.07 0.92
N PHE A 16 7.26 5.08 0.31
CA PHE A 16 7.87 3.78 0.12
C PHE A 16 7.62 3.30 -1.30
N GLU A 17 8.46 2.40 -1.75
CA GLU A 17 8.28 1.64 -2.96
C GLU A 17 8.69 0.21 -2.67
N LEU A 18 7.78 -0.71 -2.82
CA LEU A 18 8.00 -2.13 -2.55
C LEU A 18 7.64 -2.94 -3.78
N GLU A 19 8.35 -4.03 -3.98
CA GLU A 19 8.11 -4.91 -5.10
C GLU A 19 8.08 -6.35 -4.59
N GLY A 20 7.19 -7.14 -5.12
CA GLY A 20 7.07 -8.54 -4.73
C GLY A 20 5.86 -9.20 -5.35
N ASN A 21 5.55 -10.39 -4.88
CA ASN A 21 4.40 -11.14 -5.36
C ASN A 21 3.22 -10.96 -4.42
N VAL A 22 2.03 -10.83 -4.99
CA VAL A 22 0.80 -10.78 -4.21
C VAL A 22 0.59 -12.13 -3.53
N ALA A 23 0.38 -12.09 -2.22
CA ALA A 23 0.05 -13.27 -1.41
C ALA A 23 -1.23 -12.97 -0.63
N ASN A 24 -1.71 -13.84 0.17
CA ASN A 24 -2.83 -13.72 1.12
C ASN A 24 -3.73 -12.49 0.92
N ILE A 25 -4.72 -12.61 0.04
CA ILE A 25 -5.65 -11.53 -0.26
C ILE A 25 -6.85 -11.64 0.68
N ASN A 26 -7.14 -10.58 1.44
CA ASN A 26 -8.31 -10.54 2.32
C ASN A 26 -9.54 -10.05 1.56
N ASP A 27 -10.71 -10.31 2.13
CA ASP A 27 -11.96 -9.82 1.55
C ASP A 27 -12.02 -8.29 1.59
N ILE A 28 -12.58 -7.70 0.57
CA ILE A 28 -12.82 -6.25 0.52
C ILE A 28 -13.96 -5.93 1.49
N TYR A 29 -13.77 -4.90 2.32
CA TYR A 29 -14.83 -4.45 3.21
C TYR A 29 -14.99 -2.93 3.10
N THR A 30 -16.13 -2.44 3.56
CA THR A 30 -16.43 -1.01 3.58
C THR A 30 -16.35 -0.50 5.01
N ASN A 31 -15.56 0.55 5.24
CA ASN A 31 -15.41 1.11 6.57
C ASN A 31 -16.60 2.01 6.95
N GLN A 32 -16.55 2.57 8.16
CA GLN A 32 -17.65 3.42 8.68
C GLN A 32 -17.90 4.67 7.83
N ASN A 33 -16.87 5.12 7.11
CA ASN A 33 -16.96 6.31 6.27
C ASN A 33 -17.39 5.99 4.83
N GLY A 34 -17.76 4.75 4.56
CA GLY A 34 -18.19 4.33 3.24
C GLY A 34 -17.07 4.04 2.25
N LYS A 35 -15.82 4.02 2.70
CA LYS A 35 -14.68 3.71 1.83
C LYS A 35 -14.42 2.21 1.81
N LYS A 36 -14.11 1.71 0.63
CA LYS A 36 -13.69 0.32 0.46
C LYS A 36 -12.23 0.16 0.85
N ILE A 37 -11.94 -0.91 1.56
CA ILE A 37 -10.61 -1.23 2.06
C ILE A 37 -10.25 -2.63 1.57
N LEU A 38 -9.04 -2.77 1.05
CA LEU A 38 -8.47 -4.05 0.67
C LEU A 38 -7.12 -4.22 1.37
N ARG A 39 -6.95 -5.35 2.03
CA ARG A 39 -5.67 -5.71 2.65
C ARG A 39 -5.14 -6.97 1.98
N TYR A 40 -3.84 -6.97 1.70
CA TYR A 40 -3.19 -8.18 1.20
C TYR A 40 -1.73 -8.16 1.65
N ASP A 41 -1.08 -9.31 1.57
CA ASP A 41 0.33 -9.44 1.87
C ASP A 41 1.14 -9.41 0.58
N LEU A 42 2.22 -8.65 0.60
CA LEU A 42 3.21 -8.64 -0.47
C LEU A 42 4.38 -9.51 -0.03
N ALA A 43 4.62 -10.59 -0.77
CA ALA A 43 5.73 -11.50 -0.47
C ALA A 43 7.00 -10.96 -1.10
N GLN A 44 7.98 -10.66 -0.26
CA GLN A 44 9.28 -10.16 -0.69
C GLN A 44 10.36 -11.18 -0.40
N ASN A 45 11.15 -11.52 -1.41
CA ASN A 45 12.28 -12.42 -1.27
C ASN A 45 13.56 -11.61 -1.15
N ASN A 46 14.35 -11.96 -0.15
CA ASN A 46 15.62 -11.27 0.10
C ASN A 46 16.64 -12.31 0.55
N ASN A 47 17.57 -12.62 -0.34
CA ASN A 47 18.65 -13.59 -0.07
C ASN A 47 18.13 -14.95 0.44
N GLY A 48 17.08 -15.47 -0.20
CA GLY A 48 16.51 -16.75 0.15
C GLY A 48 15.49 -16.72 1.30
N ASN A 49 15.32 -15.58 1.94
CA ASN A 49 14.32 -15.39 2.98
C ASN A 49 13.12 -14.65 2.42
N THR A 50 11.93 -15.10 2.78
CA THR A 50 10.69 -14.44 2.37
C THR A 50 10.04 -13.75 3.56
N GLN A 51 9.69 -12.48 3.39
CA GLN A 51 8.87 -11.76 4.35
C GLN A 51 7.55 -11.35 3.70
N PHE A 52 6.53 -11.20 4.51
CA PHE A 52 5.21 -10.80 4.06
C PHE A 52 4.90 -9.41 4.61
N VAL A 53 4.76 -8.44 3.72
CA VAL A 53 4.50 -7.05 4.10
C VAL A 53 3.01 -6.78 3.91
N PRO A 54 2.28 -6.42 4.99
CA PRO A 54 0.85 -6.14 4.86
C PRO A 54 0.62 -4.78 4.18
N ILE A 55 -0.09 -4.81 3.08
CA ILE A 55 -0.41 -3.62 2.29
C ILE A 55 -1.89 -3.29 2.46
N VAL A 56 -2.21 -2.00 2.57
CA VAL A 56 -3.58 -1.51 2.66
C VAL A 56 -3.87 -0.61 1.47
N LEU A 57 -4.97 -0.88 0.79
CA LEU A 57 -5.47 -0.04 -0.30
C LEU A 57 -6.84 0.51 0.10
N ARG A 58 -7.17 1.71 -0.35
CA ARG A 58 -8.43 2.39 -0.02
C ARG A 58 -9.08 3.04 -1.22
N GLY A 59 -10.39 3.16 -1.17
CA GLY A 59 -11.17 4.02 -2.05
C GLY A 59 -11.15 3.61 -3.51
N GLU A 60 -10.92 4.57 -4.39
CA GLU A 60 -11.00 4.35 -5.83
C GLU A 60 -9.98 3.33 -6.34
N LEU A 61 -8.82 3.24 -5.70
CA LEU A 61 -7.83 2.22 -6.05
C LEU A 61 -8.39 0.82 -5.83
N VAL A 62 -9.17 0.62 -4.78
CA VAL A 62 -9.84 -0.67 -4.53
C VAL A 62 -10.90 -0.94 -5.60
N ASN A 63 -11.64 0.09 -6.02
CA ASN A 63 -12.65 -0.07 -7.06
C ASN A 63 -12.04 -0.52 -8.38
N SER A 64 -10.87 0.01 -8.75
CA SER A 64 -10.23 -0.32 -10.02
C SER A 64 -9.39 -1.59 -9.96
N TYR A 65 -8.64 -1.78 -8.87
CA TYR A 65 -7.69 -2.90 -8.76
C TYR A 65 -8.25 -4.10 -8.00
N GLY A 66 -9.19 -3.87 -7.09
CA GLY A 66 -9.65 -4.93 -6.17
C GLY A 66 -10.22 -6.16 -6.85
N ASN A 67 -10.82 -6.01 -8.04
CA ASN A 67 -11.36 -7.13 -8.80
C ASN A 67 -10.33 -7.77 -9.71
N GLU A 68 -9.17 -7.14 -9.87
CA GLU A 68 -8.12 -7.62 -10.77
C GLU A 68 -6.97 -8.29 -10.02
N ILE A 69 -6.83 -8.02 -8.74
CA ILE A 69 -5.75 -8.57 -7.92
C ILE A 69 -5.80 -10.09 -7.90
N GLN A 70 -4.65 -10.73 -8.15
CA GLN A 70 -4.55 -12.18 -8.10
C GLN A 70 -3.29 -12.59 -7.37
N LYS A 71 -3.41 -13.65 -6.57
CA LYS A 71 -2.27 -14.25 -5.89
C LYS A 71 -1.21 -14.67 -6.92
N GLY A 72 0.03 -14.31 -6.64
CA GLY A 72 1.15 -14.62 -7.50
C GLY A 72 1.56 -13.50 -8.44
N ASP A 73 0.71 -12.48 -8.63
CA ASP A 73 1.06 -11.35 -9.49
C ASP A 73 2.32 -10.65 -8.98
N TRP A 74 3.20 -10.28 -9.90
CA TRP A 74 4.37 -9.48 -9.60
C TRP A 74 4.02 -8.02 -9.71
N VAL A 75 4.08 -7.30 -8.59
CA VAL A 75 3.63 -5.91 -8.52
C VAL A 75 4.64 -5.03 -7.81
N SER A 76 4.63 -3.75 -8.17
CA SER A 76 5.29 -2.69 -7.42
C SER A 76 4.22 -1.84 -6.76
N VAL A 77 4.43 -1.49 -5.50
CA VAL A 77 3.49 -0.66 -4.72
C VAL A 77 4.22 0.58 -4.26
N LYS A 78 3.64 1.74 -4.54
CA LYS A 78 4.12 3.02 -4.04
C LYS A 78 3.10 3.61 -3.09
N GLY A 79 3.56 4.21 -2.01
CA GLY A 79 2.66 4.80 -1.05
C GLY A 79 3.38 5.47 0.11
N ARG A 80 2.72 5.48 1.25
CA ARG A 80 3.26 6.04 2.49
C ARG A 80 2.89 5.19 3.69
N ILE A 81 3.58 5.41 4.79
CA ILE A 81 3.25 4.78 6.05
C ILE A 81 2.30 5.70 6.82
N SER A 82 1.22 5.14 7.32
CA SER A 82 0.23 5.86 8.11
C SER A 82 0.12 5.22 9.49
N THR A 83 -0.04 6.03 10.51
CA THR A 83 -0.21 5.52 11.87
C THR A 83 -1.59 5.87 12.38
N TYR A 84 -2.12 5.03 13.27
CA TYR A 84 -3.39 5.26 13.91
C TYR A 84 -3.39 4.61 15.28
N GLN A 85 -4.37 4.98 16.11
CA GLN A 85 -4.54 4.36 17.42
C GLN A 85 -5.63 3.31 17.35
N LYS A 86 -5.40 2.18 17.98
CA LYS A 86 -6.41 1.13 18.10
C LYS A 86 -6.56 0.74 19.56
N ASP A 87 -7.74 0.24 19.90
CA ASP A 87 -8.02 -0.26 21.23
C ASP A 87 -7.52 -1.69 21.35
N VAL A 88 -6.80 -1.95 22.44
CA VAL A 88 -6.28 -3.29 22.76
C VAL A 88 -6.76 -3.65 24.15
N GLU A 89 -7.36 -4.84 24.29
CA GLU A 89 -7.79 -5.35 25.60
C GLU A 89 -6.72 -6.23 26.21
N ARG A 90 -6.39 -5.92 27.48
CA ARG A 90 -5.48 -6.74 28.28
C ARG A 90 -5.98 -6.76 29.71
N ASP A 91 -6.15 -7.97 30.25
CA ASP A 91 -6.59 -8.15 31.64
C ASP A 91 -7.89 -7.41 31.96
N GLY A 92 -8.83 -7.42 31.01
CA GLY A 92 -10.13 -6.77 31.18
C GLY A 92 -10.11 -5.26 31.05
N LYS A 93 -8.98 -4.67 30.71
CA LYS A 93 -8.84 -3.21 30.52
C LYS A 93 -8.54 -2.88 29.07
N THR A 94 -9.05 -1.75 28.62
CA THR A 94 -8.81 -1.25 27.27
C THR A 94 -7.68 -0.21 27.27
N TYR A 95 -6.70 -0.42 26.43
CA TYR A 95 -5.57 0.48 26.24
C TYR A 95 -5.54 0.98 24.80
N LYS A 96 -5.00 2.19 24.61
CA LYS A 96 -4.72 2.71 23.27
C LYS A 96 -3.33 2.25 22.87
N ASP A 97 -3.22 1.67 21.69
CA ASP A 97 -1.95 1.25 21.12
C ASP A 97 -1.80 1.83 19.73
N LYS A 98 -0.56 2.06 19.33
CA LYS A 98 -0.26 2.60 18.01
C LYS A 98 -0.17 1.46 17.01
N ALA A 99 -0.82 1.64 15.87
CA ALA A 99 -0.76 0.72 14.75
C ALA A 99 -0.23 1.42 13.52
N ILE A 100 0.28 0.65 12.57
CA ILE A 100 0.88 1.17 11.34
C ILE A 100 0.18 0.50 10.16
N ASP A 101 -0.23 1.32 9.19
CA ASP A 101 -0.67 0.85 7.89
C ASP A 101 0.37 1.23 6.84
N ILE A 102 0.72 0.27 5.99
CA ILE A 102 1.54 0.51 4.80
C ILE A 102 0.55 0.75 3.68
N LEU A 103 0.29 2.04 3.40
CA LEU A 103 -0.82 2.47 2.58
C LEU A 103 -0.37 2.70 1.14
N GLY A 104 -0.89 1.86 0.22
CA GLY A 104 -0.55 1.95 -1.19
C GLY A 104 -1.40 2.97 -1.93
N PHE A 105 -0.78 3.76 -2.81
CA PHE A 105 -1.45 4.75 -3.64
C PHE A 105 -1.39 4.40 -5.12
N GLU A 106 -0.40 3.63 -5.52
CA GLU A 106 -0.22 3.25 -6.91
C GLU A 106 0.27 1.82 -6.98
N ILE A 107 -0.35 1.04 -7.82
CA ILE A 107 0.02 -0.34 -8.08
C ILE A 107 0.48 -0.45 -9.53
N THR A 108 1.70 -0.94 -9.74
CA THR A 108 2.17 -1.33 -11.06
C THR A 108 2.13 -2.85 -11.13
N ASP A 109 1.13 -3.36 -11.84
CA ASP A 109 0.97 -4.80 -12.04
C ASP A 109 1.80 -5.21 -13.25
N ARG A 110 2.99 -5.75 -12.97
CA ARG A 110 3.95 -6.11 -14.02
C ARG A 110 3.58 -7.41 -14.71
N THR A 111 2.84 -8.27 -14.03
CA THR A 111 2.35 -9.51 -14.64
C THR A 111 1.37 -9.21 -15.77
N ASN A 112 0.47 -8.25 -15.56
CA ASN A 112 -0.58 -7.91 -16.50
C ASN A 112 -0.33 -6.60 -17.24
N ASN A 113 0.81 -5.94 -16.99
CA ASN A 113 1.24 -4.71 -17.66
C ASN A 113 0.27 -3.55 -17.51
N LYS A 114 -0.21 -3.32 -16.28
CA LYS A 114 -1.16 -2.25 -15.97
C LYS A 114 -0.70 -1.44 -14.77
N VAL A 115 -1.07 -0.17 -14.76
CA VAL A 115 -0.84 0.73 -13.64
C VAL A 115 -2.18 1.22 -13.13
N TYR A 116 -2.38 1.11 -11.82
CA TYR A 116 -3.60 1.54 -11.13
C TYR A 116 -3.22 2.68 -10.19
N THR A 117 -3.95 3.80 -10.29
CA THR A 117 -3.66 5.00 -9.50
C THR A 117 -4.74 5.24 -8.44
N SER A 118 -4.42 6.11 -7.48
CA SER A 118 -5.30 6.37 -6.34
C SER A 118 -6.60 7.07 -6.72
N ASP A 119 -6.65 7.72 -7.89
CA ASP A 119 -7.86 8.35 -8.41
C ASP A 119 -8.74 7.39 -9.21
N GLY A 120 -8.38 6.11 -9.26
CA GLY A 120 -9.16 5.09 -9.94
C GLY A 120 -8.83 4.89 -11.41
N GLN A 121 -7.83 5.60 -11.92
CA GLN A 121 -7.42 5.45 -13.31
C GLN A 121 -6.60 4.18 -13.50
N VAL A 122 -6.74 3.60 -14.69
CA VAL A 122 -5.99 2.41 -15.09
C VAL A 122 -5.40 2.68 -16.46
N HIS A 123 -4.11 2.43 -16.62
CA HIS A 123 -3.49 2.54 -17.93
C HIS A 123 -2.45 1.43 -18.09
N GLU A 124 -2.07 1.17 -19.33
CA GLU A 124 -1.09 0.13 -19.62
C GLU A 124 0.33 0.65 -19.46
N LEU A 125 1.24 -0.25 -19.10
CA LEU A 125 2.65 0.08 -19.07
C LEU A 125 3.15 0.44 -20.46
N THR A 126 3.98 1.47 -20.53
CA THR A 126 4.63 1.84 -21.79
C THR A 126 5.67 0.79 -22.17
N ASN A 127 6.05 0.77 -23.44
CA ASN A 127 7.10 -0.17 -23.89
C ASN A 127 8.41 0.05 -23.12
N LYS A 128 8.73 1.27 -22.75
CA LYS A 128 9.91 1.59 -21.97
C LYS A 128 9.84 0.98 -20.57
N GLU A 129 8.68 1.07 -19.93
CA GLU A 129 8.46 0.51 -18.60
C GLU A 129 8.53 -1.02 -18.61
N LYS A 130 7.94 -1.65 -19.64
CA LYS A 130 8.03 -3.10 -19.81
C LYS A 130 9.45 -3.56 -19.97
N LYS A 131 10.24 -2.87 -20.80
CA LYS A 131 11.63 -3.20 -21.04
C LYS A 131 12.46 -3.08 -19.77
N GLN A 132 12.24 -2.05 -18.98
CA GLN A 132 12.92 -1.89 -17.71
C GLN A 132 12.60 -3.03 -16.74
N THR A 133 11.34 -3.47 -16.70
CA THR A 133 10.92 -4.59 -15.87
C THR A 133 11.65 -5.87 -16.26
N GLU A 134 11.80 -6.15 -17.55
CA GLU A 134 12.52 -7.32 -18.03
C GLU A 134 13.99 -7.29 -17.62
N MET A 135 14.60 -6.12 -17.64
CA MET A 135 16.01 -5.96 -17.27
C MET A 135 16.23 -6.12 -15.75
N GLU A 136 15.24 -5.81 -14.94
CA GLU A 136 15.32 -5.92 -13.47
C GLU A 136 15.10 -7.34 -12.97
N ARG A 137 14.52 -8.18 -13.78
CA ARG A 137 14.30 -9.58 -13.46
C ARG A 137 15.52 -10.41 -13.81
#